data_f6438aee1f92411fa2c9b8b7e22d0c4a
#
_entry.id   f6438aee1f92411fa2c9b8b7e22d0c4a
#
_cell.length_a   1.000
_cell.length_b   1.000
_cell.length_c   1.000
_cell.angle_alpha   90.00
_cell.angle_beta   90.00
_cell.angle_gamma   90.00
#
_symmetry.space_group_name_H-M   'P 1'
#
loop_
_entity.id
_entity.type
_entity.pdbx_description
1 polymer ?
#
loop_
_entity_poly.entity_id
_entity_poly.type
_entity_poly.pdbx_seq_one_letter_code
_entity_poly.pdbx_strand_id
1 'polypeptide(L)'
;PEGYADWFRRYQASYSWGAEGRENTLAFEEGLKNLPDELQTVMTRVGLYNAENRFPGTDVDQEVMKRFVLTRCIRKKDRRLIMPMIELLNHAPSAKPYDMSDEGIAVTGMHDGEVLAKYSNADPMRRLIAYGFNAPEPFGFSLSFQLQHRDRQIVVQGGNNPKPMQPCEIELKNERVVLKQPLMASVSSPKMPRTLLIKSCRSLEGIDAHELFDQIHQRNTMVLIRMLRELENVEGDVAQLLRTGCLNQLAALSHHYGQRDDLLAADAPIAQPA
;
A
#
# COMPACT_ATOMS: atom_id res chain seq x y z
N PRO A 1 12.49 21.89 25.92
CA PRO A 1 13.75 22.22 26.59
C PRO A 1 14.90 22.07 25.57
N GLU A 2 15.85 23.00 25.51
CA GLU A 2 16.94 23.02 24.53
C GLU A 2 17.75 21.71 24.53
N GLY A 3 18.06 21.18 25.69
CA GLY A 3 18.82 19.92 25.80
C GLY A 3 18.12 18.67 25.25
N TYR A 4 16.78 18.68 25.17
CA TYR A 4 16.03 17.56 24.60
C TYR A 4 16.17 17.47 23.09
N ALA A 5 16.20 18.59 22.38
CA ALA A 5 16.32 18.59 20.92
C ALA A 5 17.68 18.02 20.45
N ASP A 6 18.75 18.33 21.16
CA ASP A 6 20.07 17.80 20.85
C ASP A 6 20.22 16.31 21.20
N TRP A 7 19.67 15.91 22.34
CA TRP A 7 19.58 14.50 22.69
C TRP A 7 18.79 13.72 21.63
N PHE A 8 17.62 14.24 21.23
CA PHE A 8 16.75 13.59 20.27
C PHE A 8 17.40 13.45 18.89
N ARG A 9 18.12 14.48 18.40
CA ARG A 9 18.89 14.40 17.15
C ARG A 9 19.98 13.32 17.22
N ARG A 10 20.73 13.26 18.31
CA ARG A 10 21.75 12.21 18.52
C ARG A 10 21.15 10.83 18.60
N TYR A 11 20.04 10.68 19.30
CA TYR A 11 19.29 9.43 19.38
C TYR A 11 18.83 8.98 18.00
N GLN A 12 18.23 9.87 17.21
CA GLN A 12 17.78 9.56 15.86
C GLN A 12 18.93 9.14 14.95
N ALA A 13 20.06 9.85 15.01
CA ALA A 13 21.23 9.53 14.20
C ALA A 13 21.87 8.19 14.58
N SER A 14 21.85 7.81 15.86
CA SER A 14 22.55 6.62 16.35
C SER A 14 21.69 5.36 16.38
N TYR A 15 20.39 5.46 16.61
CA TYR A 15 19.53 4.31 16.89
C TYR A 15 18.35 4.15 15.95
N SER A 16 17.72 5.23 15.49
CA SER A 16 16.51 5.14 14.71
C SER A 16 16.78 5.03 13.21
N TRP A 17 17.61 5.90 12.68
CA TRP A 17 17.93 5.91 11.25
C TRP A 17 19.40 5.64 10.95
N GLY A 18 20.29 6.17 11.78
CA GLY A 18 21.72 6.08 11.55
C GLY A 18 22.14 6.65 10.19
N ALA A 19 23.40 6.47 9.84
CA ALA A 19 23.91 6.81 8.51
C ALA A 19 23.26 5.94 7.42
N GLU A 20 23.09 4.64 7.68
CA GLU A 20 22.53 3.68 6.73
C GLU A 20 21.06 3.97 6.34
N GLY A 21 20.26 4.49 7.27
CA GLY A 21 18.85 4.80 6.99
C GLY A 21 18.70 5.89 5.92
N ARG A 22 19.59 6.88 5.91
CA ARG A 22 19.63 7.90 4.87
C ARG A 22 20.04 7.30 3.53
N GLU A 23 21.12 6.54 3.51
CA GLU A 23 21.65 5.89 2.30
C GLU A 23 20.64 4.92 1.71
N ASN A 24 20.03 4.07 2.53
CA ASN A 24 19.00 3.12 2.08
C ASN A 24 17.77 3.82 1.51
N THR A 25 17.36 4.95 2.10
CA THR A 25 16.26 5.74 1.55
C THR A 25 16.59 6.31 0.18
N LEU A 26 17.78 6.89 0.03
CA LEU A 26 18.22 7.44 -1.24
C LEU A 26 18.37 6.36 -2.31
N ALA A 27 19.00 5.24 -1.98
CA ALA A 27 19.16 4.11 -2.90
C ALA A 27 17.79 3.55 -3.36
N PHE A 28 16.81 3.45 -2.45
CA PHE A 28 15.46 3.01 -2.81
C PHE A 28 14.75 4.00 -3.74
N GLU A 29 14.81 5.31 -3.44
CA GLU A 29 14.18 6.33 -4.30
C GLU A 29 14.88 6.45 -5.65
N GLU A 30 16.20 6.35 -5.69
CA GLU A 30 16.99 6.32 -6.93
C GLU A 30 16.66 5.07 -7.76
N GLY A 31 16.59 3.91 -7.12
CA GLY A 31 16.18 2.67 -7.78
C GLY A 31 14.78 2.76 -8.38
N LEU A 32 13.82 3.41 -7.70
CA LEU A 32 12.48 3.64 -8.26
C LEU A 32 12.50 4.60 -9.47
N LYS A 33 13.36 5.63 -9.45
CA LYS A 33 13.52 6.57 -10.57
C LYS A 33 14.21 5.95 -11.79
N ASN A 34 15.07 4.97 -11.57
CA ASN A 34 15.82 4.29 -12.63
C ASN A 34 15.07 3.08 -13.23
N LEU A 35 13.81 2.84 -12.81
CA LEU A 35 12.95 1.83 -13.44
C LEU A 35 12.63 2.22 -14.90
N PRO A 36 12.33 1.26 -15.78
CA PRO A 36 11.87 1.55 -17.14
C PRO A 36 10.67 2.51 -17.16
N ASP A 37 10.63 3.41 -18.14
CA ASP A 37 9.60 4.45 -18.26
C ASP A 37 8.17 3.86 -18.34
N GLU A 38 8.01 2.73 -19.02
CA GLU A 38 6.73 2.00 -19.08
C GLU A 38 6.26 1.58 -17.70
N LEU A 39 7.16 1.07 -16.87
CA LEU A 39 6.84 0.62 -15.52
C LEU A 39 6.51 1.82 -14.61
N GLN A 40 7.31 2.91 -14.68
CA GLN A 40 7.01 4.14 -13.96
C GLN A 40 5.66 4.72 -14.35
N THR A 41 5.34 4.69 -15.66
CA THR A 41 4.05 5.13 -16.20
C THR A 41 2.91 4.29 -15.60
N VAL A 42 3.04 2.96 -15.58
CA VAL A 42 2.03 2.08 -14.97
C VAL A 42 1.87 2.41 -13.49
N MET A 43 2.96 2.47 -12.72
CA MET A 43 2.94 2.76 -11.28
C MET A 43 2.28 4.12 -10.96
N THR A 44 2.57 5.13 -11.78
CA THR A 44 1.96 6.47 -11.66
C THR A 44 0.46 6.43 -11.91
N ARG A 45 0.04 5.79 -13.02
CA ARG A 45 -1.39 5.69 -13.39
C ARG A 45 -2.23 4.97 -12.35
N VAL A 46 -1.66 3.98 -11.68
CA VAL A 46 -2.37 3.22 -10.64
C VAL A 46 -2.20 3.77 -9.24
N GLY A 47 -1.55 4.94 -9.10
CA GLY A 47 -1.41 5.64 -7.83
C GLY A 47 -0.48 4.97 -6.81
N LEU A 48 0.47 4.15 -7.27
CA LEU A 48 1.47 3.52 -6.41
C LEU A 48 2.68 4.43 -6.19
N TYR A 49 3.20 5.04 -7.26
CA TYR A 49 4.40 5.85 -7.20
C TYR A 49 4.35 6.97 -8.25
N ASN A 50 4.79 8.17 -7.86
CA ASN A 50 5.04 9.27 -8.77
C ASN A 50 6.31 9.98 -8.30
N ALA A 51 7.36 9.90 -9.11
CA ALA A 51 8.68 10.43 -8.80
C ALA A 51 8.66 11.95 -8.55
N GLU A 52 7.89 12.71 -9.36
CA GLU A 52 7.81 14.17 -9.27
C GLU A 52 7.21 14.64 -7.94
N ASN A 53 6.22 13.91 -7.45
CA ASN A 53 5.52 14.26 -6.20
C ASN A 53 6.23 13.72 -4.95
N ARG A 54 7.03 12.67 -5.11
CA ARG A 54 7.57 11.94 -3.98
C ARG A 54 8.97 12.42 -3.57
N PHE A 55 9.79 12.74 -4.55
CA PHE A 55 11.17 13.17 -4.34
C PHE A 55 11.54 14.23 -5.39
N PRO A 56 11.05 15.47 -5.25
CA PRO A 56 11.17 16.52 -6.27
C PRO A 56 12.60 16.98 -6.52
N GLY A 57 13.58 16.56 -5.70
CA GLY A 57 15.02 16.74 -6.01
C GLY A 57 15.61 18.10 -5.68
N THR A 58 14.88 18.99 -5.04
CA THR A 58 15.37 20.34 -4.72
C THR A 58 16.17 20.42 -3.43
N ASP A 59 15.83 19.58 -2.43
CA ASP A 59 16.56 19.47 -1.16
C ASP A 59 16.46 18.02 -0.67
N VAL A 60 17.54 17.27 -0.91
CA VAL A 60 17.60 15.84 -0.60
C VAL A 60 17.43 15.58 0.90
N ASP A 61 18.05 16.38 1.76
CA ASP A 61 17.98 16.16 3.20
C ASP A 61 16.58 16.44 3.74
N GLN A 62 15.89 17.43 3.19
CA GLN A 62 14.49 17.70 3.54
C GLN A 62 13.57 16.56 3.12
N GLU A 63 13.76 15.99 1.93
CA GLU A 63 12.94 14.88 1.46
C GLU A 63 13.21 13.59 2.25
N VAL A 64 14.46 13.31 2.58
CA VAL A 64 14.83 12.22 3.48
C VAL A 64 14.17 12.40 4.86
N MET A 65 14.20 13.62 5.42
CA MET A 65 13.55 13.92 6.69
C MET A 65 12.02 13.77 6.60
N LYS A 66 11.38 14.21 5.52
CA LYS A 66 9.93 13.96 5.30
C LYS A 66 9.63 12.46 5.30
N ARG A 67 10.47 11.67 4.62
CA ARG A 67 10.32 10.22 4.57
C ARG A 67 10.45 9.60 5.94
N PHE A 68 11.45 10.00 6.71
CA PHE A 68 11.64 9.60 8.10
C PHE A 68 10.37 9.88 8.93
N VAL A 69 9.88 11.10 8.90
CA VAL A 69 8.66 11.49 9.65
C VAL A 69 7.44 10.66 9.20
N LEU A 70 7.26 10.46 7.90
CA LEU A 70 6.11 9.69 7.39
C LEU A 70 6.12 8.22 7.80
N THR A 71 7.30 7.61 7.91
CA THR A 71 7.45 6.19 8.25
C THR A 71 7.57 5.92 9.73
N ARG A 72 7.93 6.92 10.53
CA ARG A 72 8.20 6.77 11.98
C ARG A 72 7.17 7.43 12.88
N CYS A 73 6.34 8.33 12.35
CA CYS A 73 5.35 8.98 13.19
C CYS A 73 4.07 8.14 13.31
N ILE A 74 3.56 8.11 14.53
CA ILE A 74 2.26 7.52 14.86
C ILE A 74 1.22 8.64 14.91
N ARG A 75 0.10 8.47 14.22
CA ARG A 75 -1.00 9.43 14.27
C ARG A 75 -1.91 9.13 15.47
N LYS A 76 -1.99 10.10 16.38
CA LYS A 76 -2.93 10.04 17.52
C LYS A 76 -3.83 11.28 17.48
N LYS A 77 -5.14 11.10 17.23
CA LYS A 77 -6.08 12.19 16.97
C LYS A 77 -5.55 13.07 15.81
N ASP A 78 -5.41 14.36 16.03
CA ASP A 78 -4.91 15.32 15.03
C ASP A 78 -3.39 15.56 15.07
N ARG A 79 -2.67 14.79 15.91
CA ARG A 79 -1.22 14.95 16.10
C ARG A 79 -0.46 13.80 15.48
N ARG A 80 0.71 14.12 14.95
CA ARG A 80 1.73 13.15 14.56
C ARG A 80 2.80 13.16 15.65
N LEU A 81 3.09 11.99 16.19
CA LEU A 81 4.01 11.80 17.31
C LEU A 81 5.14 10.88 16.86
N ILE A 82 6.37 11.25 17.13
CA ILE A 82 7.52 10.36 17.09
C ILE A 82 7.78 9.96 18.53
N MET A 83 7.68 8.66 18.81
CA MET A 83 7.82 8.12 20.15
C MET A 83 9.15 7.39 20.24
N PRO A 84 10.13 7.94 20.97
CA PRO A 84 11.42 7.26 21.16
C PRO A 84 11.22 5.83 21.67
N MET A 85 12.02 4.91 21.19
CA MET A 85 11.94 3.46 21.42
C MET A 85 10.78 2.76 20.68
N ILE A 86 9.54 3.27 20.73
CA ILE A 86 8.38 2.66 20.05
C ILE A 86 8.55 2.71 18.53
N GLU A 87 9.20 3.73 18.01
CA GLU A 87 9.49 3.86 16.57
C GLU A 87 10.52 2.86 16.03
N LEU A 88 11.27 2.21 16.93
CA LEU A 88 12.25 1.18 16.57
C LEU A 88 11.64 -0.20 16.37
N LEU A 89 10.38 -0.38 16.77
CA LEU A 89 9.69 -1.66 16.62
C LEU A 89 9.53 -1.99 15.14
N ASN A 90 9.86 -3.22 14.78
CA ASN A 90 9.66 -3.71 13.42
C ASN A 90 8.20 -4.11 13.18
N HIS A 91 7.83 -4.15 11.91
CA HIS A 91 6.50 -4.55 11.49
C HIS A 91 6.36 -6.06 11.36
N ALA A 92 5.24 -6.59 11.90
CA ALA A 92 4.74 -7.88 11.48
C ALA A 92 3.22 -7.81 11.21
N PRO A 93 2.74 -8.42 10.12
CA PRO A 93 1.30 -8.42 9.77
C PRO A 93 0.42 -9.09 10.83
N SER A 94 0.97 -10.09 11.54
CA SER A 94 0.31 -10.83 12.62
C SER A 94 0.40 -10.15 13.99
N ALA A 95 1.25 -9.14 14.15
CA ALA A 95 1.39 -8.43 15.41
C ALA A 95 0.13 -7.59 15.73
N LYS A 96 -0.03 -7.27 17.00
CA LYS A 96 -1.07 -6.34 17.42
C LYS A 96 -0.75 -4.92 16.95
N PRO A 97 -1.76 -4.12 16.61
CA PRO A 97 -1.57 -2.70 16.37
C PRO A 97 -1.14 -2.00 17.68
N TYR A 98 -0.63 -0.79 17.54
CA TYR A 98 -0.37 0.06 18.70
C TYR A 98 -1.66 0.27 19.51
N ASP A 99 -1.55 0.11 20.82
CA ASP A 99 -2.61 0.48 21.75
C ASP A 99 -2.52 2.00 22.03
N MET A 100 -3.58 2.71 21.65
CA MET A 100 -3.64 4.17 21.75
C MET A 100 -4.71 4.57 22.76
N SER A 101 -4.29 4.87 23.98
CA SER A 101 -5.14 5.41 25.04
C SER A 101 -4.91 6.92 25.20
N ASP A 102 -5.71 7.57 26.06
CA ASP A 102 -5.48 8.98 26.40
C ASP A 102 -4.16 9.17 27.17
N GLU A 103 -3.71 8.15 27.90
CA GLU A 103 -2.47 8.15 28.67
C GLU A 103 -1.22 8.01 27.81
N GLY A 104 -1.30 7.36 26.65
CA GLY A 104 -0.11 7.14 25.82
C GLY A 104 -0.33 6.25 24.61
N ILE A 105 0.80 5.77 24.10
CA ILE A 105 0.89 4.76 23.05
C ILE A 105 1.73 3.61 23.61
N ALA A 106 1.21 2.39 23.48
CA ALA A 106 1.88 1.18 23.98
C ALA A 106 1.82 0.05 22.98
N VAL A 107 2.71 -0.91 23.11
CA VAL A 107 2.60 -2.23 22.51
C VAL A 107 2.39 -3.22 23.65
N THR A 108 1.25 -3.89 23.63
CA THR A 108 0.82 -4.77 24.72
C THR A 108 0.95 -6.23 24.32
N GLY A 109 1.44 -7.05 25.23
CA GLY A 109 1.59 -8.49 25.05
C GLY A 109 2.76 -9.06 25.84
N MET A 110 2.88 -10.40 25.79
CA MET A 110 4.10 -11.09 26.22
C MET A 110 4.99 -11.27 25.00
N HIS A 111 6.27 -10.97 25.13
CA HIS A 111 7.24 -11.01 24.04
C HIS A 111 8.46 -11.83 24.48
N ASP A 112 8.69 -12.95 23.82
CA ASP A 112 9.84 -13.84 24.06
C ASP A 112 10.95 -13.58 23.03
N GLY A 113 11.26 -12.32 22.75
CA GLY A 113 12.24 -11.94 21.73
C GLY A 113 11.98 -10.55 21.18
N GLU A 114 12.07 -10.39 19.86
CA GLU A 114 11.81 -9.11 19.20
C GLU A 114 10.37 -8.66 19.41
N VAL A 115 10.20 -7.42 19.86
CA VAL A 115 8.88 -6.81 19.99
C VAL A 115 8.45 -6.26 18.64
N LEU A 116 7.36 -6.78 18.12
CA LEU A 116 6.82 -6.43 16.82
C LEU A 116 5.49 -5.69 16.95
N ALA A 117 5.22 -4.76 16.05
CA ALA A 117 3.96 -4.03 15.99
C ALA A 117 3.38 -4.02 14.58
N LYS A 118 2.06 -3.99 14.46
CA LYS A 118 1.40 -3.77 13.18
C LYS A 118 1.30 -2.27 12.90
N TYR A 119 2.06 -1.78 11.91
CA TYR A 119 2.13 -0.35 11.61
C TYR A 119 0.81 0.22 11.05
N SER A 120 0.17 -0.52 10.16
CA SER A 120 -1.07 -0.11 9.49
C SER A 120 -1.73 -1.30 8.80
N ASN A 121 -2.89 -1.09 8.19
CA ASN A 121 -3.57 -2.07 7.36
C ASN A 121 -3.25 -1.88 5.86
N ALA A 122 -2.03 -1.54 5.50
CA ALA A 122 -1.61 -1.44 4.11
C ALA A 122 -1.71 -2.81 3.39
N ASP A 123 -1.77 -2.79 2.08
CA ASP A 123 -1.52 -3.96 1.25
C ASP A 123 -0.02 -4.11 0.97
N PRO A 124 0.45 -5.27 0.42
CA PRO A 124 1.85 -5.53 0.16
C PRO A 124 2.54 -4.45 -0.69
N MET A 125 1.90 -3.99 -1.78
CA MET A 125 2.50 -2.97 -2.66
C MET A 125 2.62 -1.61 -1.97
N ARG A 126 1.60 -1.19 -1.23
CA ARG A 126 1.66 0.06 -0.46
C ARG A 126 2.64 -0.02 0.69
N ARG A 127 2.77 -1.17 1.34
CA ARG A 127 3.79 -1.41 2.34
C ARG A 127 5.18 -1.20 1.75
N LEU A 128 5.47 -1.86 0.64
CA LEU A 128 6.74 -1.72 -0.06
C LEU A 128 7.01 -0.25 -0.43
N ILE A 129 6.11 0.39 -1.13
CA ILE A 129 6.32 1.76 -1.59
C ILE A 129 6.39 2.74 -0.42
N ALA A 130 5.66 2.52 0.66
CA ALA A 130 5.69 3.39 1.82
C ALA A 130 6.95 3.21 2.68
N TYR A 131 7.41 2.00 2.89
CA TYR A 131 8.44 1.70 3.89
C TYR A 131 9.72 1.10 3.31
N GLY A 132 9.75 0.70 2.04
CA GLY A 132 10.93 0.12 1.37
C GLY A 132 11.15 -1.36 1.69
N PHE A 133 10.18 -2.06 2.28
CA PHE A 133 10.29 -3.50 2.55
C PHE A 133 9.01 -4.26 2.18
N ASN A 134 9.15 -5.56 1.94
CA ASN A 134 8.04 -6.47 1.65
C ASN A 134 7.50 -7.14 2.92
N ALA A 135 6.18 -7.28 2.98
CA ALA A 135 5.49 -8.11 3.96
C ALA A 135 4.27 -8.78 3.32
N PRO A 136 3.96 -10.05 3.67
CA PRO A 136 2.76 -10.74 3.21
C PRO A 136 1.54 -10.24 3.99
N GLU A 137 1.03 -9.08 3.62
CA GLU A 137 -0.09 -8.45 4.32
C GLU A 137 -1.39 -9.23 4.15
N PRO A 138 -2.28 -9.25 5.17
CA PRO A 138 -3.50 -10.04 5.14
C PRO A 138 -4.61 -9.41 4.30
N PHE A 139 -4.42 -8.21 3.77
CA PHE A 139 -5.39 -7.47 2.98
C PHE A 139 -4.82 -7.07 1.62
N GLY A 140 -5.69 -7.06 0.60
CA GLY A 140 -5.42 -6.47 -0.70
C GLY A 140 -6.44 -5.38 -1.00
N PHE A 141 -5.98 -4.15 -1.22
CA PHE A 141 -6.81 -3.03 -1.63
C PHE A 141 -6.65 -2.76 -3.11
N SER A 142 -7.65 -2.13 -3.71
CA SER A 142 -7.57 -1.80 -5.12
C SER A 142 -6.52 -0.72 -5.40
N LEU A 143 -5.83 -0.87 -6.51
CA LEU A 143 -5.08 0.18 -7.18
C LEU A 143 -6.04 1.25 -7.73
N SER A 144 -5.50 2.41 -8.13
CA SER A 144 -6.30 3.48 -8.75
C SER A 144 -6.42 3.25 -10.25
N PHE A 145 -7.64 3.32 -10.79
CA PHE A 145 -7.91 3.27 -12.23
C PHE A 145 -9.36 3.69 -12.52
N GLN A 146 -9.67 3.79 -13.81
CA GLN A 146 -11.02 4.01 -14.29
C GLN A 146 -11.46 2.79 -15.11
N LEU A 147 -12.75 2.47 -15.05
CA LEU A 147 -13.37 1.44 -15.87
C LEU A 147 -14.81 1.86 -16.25
N GLN A 148 -15.30 1.29 -17.33
CA GLN A 148 -16.69 1.39 -17.71
C GLN A 148 -17.43 0.18 -17.13
N HIS A 149 -18.50 0.44 -16.38
CA HIS A 149 -19.41 -0.58 -15.87
C HIS A 149 -20.81 -0.25 -16.39
N ARG A 150 -21.27 -1.01 -17.39
CA ARG A 150 -22.50 -0.72 -18.15
C ARG A 150 -22.46 0.71 -18.72
N ASP A 151 -23.42 1.54 -18.38
CA ASP A 151 -23.56 2.96 -18.78
C ASP A 151 -22.86 3.94 -17.82
N ARG A 152 -22.22 3.46 -16.74
CA ARG A 152 -21.59 4.25 -15.72
C ARG A 152 -20.05 4.23 -15.80
N GLN A 153 -19.45 5.39 -15.69
CA GLN A 153 -18.01 5.49 -15.47
C GLN A 153 -17.68 5.32 -13.97
N ILE A 154 -16.86 4.33 -13.68
CA ILE A 154 -16.40 4.04 -12.31
C ILE A 154 -14.95 4.51 -12.17
N VAL A 155 -14.68 5.31 -11.15
CA VAL A 155 -13.34 5.74 -10.75
C VAL A 155 -12.98 5.03 -9.45
N VAL A 156 -12.04 4.11 -9.52
CA VAL A 156 -11.50 3.45 -8.33
C VAL A 156 -10.30 4.24 -7.84
N GLN A 157 -10.34 4.68 -6.60
CA GLN A 157 -9.24 5.40 -5.95
C GLN A 157 -8.58 4.50 -4.91
N GLY A 158 -7.33 4.17 -5.14
CA GLY A 158 -6.47 3.60 -4.11
C GLY A 158 -6.17 4.64 -3.01
N GLY A 159 -5.63 4.22 -1.87
CA GLY A 159 -5.30 5.14 -0.78
C GLY A 159 -4.29 4.57 0.20
N ASN A 160 -3.74 5.45 1.02
CA ASN A 160 -2.64 5.13 1.92
C ASN A 160 -3.08 4.77 3.35
N ASN A 161 -4.37 4.90 3.67
CA ASN A 161 -4.90 4.58 5.00
C ASN A 161 -6.25 3.87 4.91
N PRO A 162 -6.29 2.65 4.37
CA PRO A 162 -7.51 1.91 4.16
C PRO A 162 -8.13 1.40 5.48
N LYS A 163 -9.44 1.26 5.47
CA LYS A 163 -10.23 0.70 6.59
C LYS A 163 -10.74 -0.69 6.20
N PRO A 164 -10.05 -1.77 6.54
CA PRO A 164 -10.31 -3.09 5.95
C PRO A 164 -11.66 -3.71 6.31
N MET A 165 -12.25 -3.33 7.42
CA MET A 165 -13.47 -3.95 7.93
C MET A 165 -14.74 -3.10 7.68
N GLN A 166 -14.66 -2.11 6.81
CA GLN A 166 -15.76 -1.19 6.53
C GLN A 166 -16.08 -1.16 5.03
N PRO A 167 -17.36 -0.93 4.64
CA PRO A 167 -17.70 -0.60 3.27
C PRO A 167 -16.87 0.58 2.77
N CYS A 168 -16.48 0.56 1.51
CA CYS A 168 -15.75 1.68 0.93
C CYS A 168 -16.67 2.91 0.79
N GLU A 169 -16.08 4.07 0.95
CA GLU A 169 -16.80 5.33 0.73
C GLU A 169 -17.08 5.52 -0.76
N ILE A 170 -18.28 5.99 -1.08
CA ILE A 170 -18.71 6.28 -2.45
C ILE A 170 -19.04 7.76 -2.57
N GLU A 171 -18.53 8.37 -3.64
CA GLU A 171 -18.90 9.73 -4.04
C GLU A 171 -19.49 9.71 -5.45
N LEU A 172 -20.54 10.48 -5.68
CA LEU A 172 -21.05 10.76 -7.01
C LEU A 172 -20.51 12.12 -7.46
N LYS A 173 -19.73 12.14 -8.53
CA LYS A 173 -19.13 13.37 -9.10
C LYS A 173 -19.31 13.38 -10.61
N ASN A 174 -20.02 14.38 -11.13
CA ASN A 174 -20.19 14.57 -12.58
C ASN A 174 -20.59 13.27 -13.31
N GLU A 175 -21.64 12.61 -12.84
CA GLU A 175 -22.16 11.34 -13.37
C GLU A 175 -21.23 10.12 -13.21
N ARG A 176 -20.08 10.29 -12.54
CA ARG A 176 -19.14 9.22 -12.23
C ARG A 176 -19.35 8.70 -10.82
N VAL A 177 -19.18 7.42 -10.65
CA VAL A 177 -19.14 6.78 -9.33
C VAL A 177 -17.69 6.65 -8.90
N VAL A 178 -17.32 7.29 -7.79
CA VAL A 178 -15.97 7.21 -7.22
C VAL A 178 -16.00 6.27 -6.03
N LEU A 179 -15.26 5.17 -6.12
CA LEU A 179 -15.07 4.19 -5.04
C LEU A 179 -13.73 4.46 -4.35
N LYS A 180 -13.74 4.80 -3.07
CA LYS A 180 -12.51 5.08 -2.31
C LYS A 180 -12.03 3.84 -1.57
N GLN A 181 -10.85 3.38 -1.91
CA GLN A 181 -10.10 2.31 -1.24
C GLN A 181 -10.89 1.01 -1.06
N PRO A 182 -11.56 0.47 -2.10
CA PRO A 182 -12.28 -0.78 -1.95
C PRO A 182 -11.33 -1.92 -1.60
N LEU A 183 -11.74 -2.71 -0.61
CA LEU A 183 -11.06 -3.94 -0.22
C LEU A 183 -11.32 -5.01 -1.30
N MET A 184 -10.27 -5.63 -1.82
CA MET A 184 -10.34 -6.64 -2.86
C MET A 184 -9.98 -8.04 -2.37
N ALA A 185 -9.23 -8.12 -1.27
CA ALA A 185 -8.84 -9.39 -0.68
C ALA A 185 -8.72 -9.32 0.85
N SER A 186 -9.04 -10.43 1.49
CA SER A 186 -8.78 -10.69 2.91
C SER A 186 -8.45 -12.16 3.09
N VAL A 187 -7.23 -12.44 3.55
CA VAL A 187 -6.74 -13.80 3.75
C VAL A 187 -7.59 -14.56 4.79
N SER A 188 -7.93 -13.90 5.89
CA SER A 188 -8.72 -14.51 6.97
C SER A 188 -10.22 -14.58 6.70
N SER A 189 -10.73 -13.79 5.76
CA SER A 189 -12.16 -13.69 5.45
C SER A 189 -12.41 -13.48 3.96
N PRO A 190 -12.20 -14.49 3.10
CA PRO A 190 -12.19 -14.33 1.64
C PRO A 190 -13.49 -13.79 1.02
N LYS A 191 -14.64 -14.03 1.66
CA LYS A 191 -15.95 -13.55 1.19
C LYS A 191 -16.23 -12.08 1.58
N MET A 192 -15.53 -11.57 2.57
CA MET A 192 -15.79 -10.23 3.14
C MET A 192 -15.60 -9.11 2.12
N PRO A 193 -14.55 -9.06 1.29
CA PRO A 193 -14.34 -7.97 0.34
C PRO A 193 -15.53 -7.75 -0.58
N ARG A 194 -16.05 -8.83 -1.19
CA ARG A 194 -17.24 -8.77 -2.05
C ARG A 194 -18.48 -8.28 -1.28
N THR A 195 -18.70 -8.79 -0.07
CA THR A 195 -19.83 -8.38 0.79
C THR A 195 -19.76 -6.89 1.13
N LEU A 196 -18.57 -6.36 1.39
CA LEU A 196 -18.38 -4.94 1.69
C LEU A 196 -18.66 -4.06 0.47
N LEU A 197 -18.21 -4.45 -0.72
CA LEU A 197 -18.50 -3.71 -1.95
C LEU A 197 -19.99 -3.71 -2.26
N ILE A 198 -20.68 -4.85 -2.12
CA ILE A 198 -22.13 -4.94 -2.30
C ILE A 198 -22.86 -3.99 -1.34
N LYS A 199 -22.44 -3.95 -0.06
CA LYS A 199 -22.99 -3.01 0.91
C LYS A 199 -22.76 -1.55 0.52
N SER A 200 -21.57 -1.22 0.00
CA SER A 200 -21.27 0.11 -0.49
C SER A 200 -22.17 0.52 -1.65
N CYS A 201 -22.37 -0.36 -2.61
CA CYS A 201 -23.14 -0.07 -3.83
C CYS A 201 -24.67 -0.17 -3.67
N ARG A 202 -25.19 -0.53 -2.48
CA ARG A 202 -26.63 -0.83 -2.28
C ARG A 202 -27.59 0.27 -2.74
N SER A 203 -27.18 1.53 -2.63
CA SER A 203 -28.01 2.70 -3.00
C SER A 203 -27.77 3.17 -4.44
N LEU A 204 -26.92 2.50 -5.21
CA LEU A 204 -26.57 2.90 -6.57
C LEU A 204 -27.44 2.14 -7.57
N GLU A 205 -28.35 2.84 -8.22
CA GLU A 205 -29.15 2.28 -9.31
C GLU A 205 -28.28 1.95 -10.54
N GLY A 206 -28.59 0.86 -11.21
CA GLY A 206 -27.88 0.43 -12.43
C GLY A 206 -26.52 -0.23 -12.20
N ILE A 207 -26.04 -0.34 -10.95
CA ILE A 207 -24.79 -1.00 -10.61
C ILE A 207 -25.04 -2.44 -10.17
N ASP A 208 -24.50 -3.41 -10.92
CA ASP A 208 -24.34 -4.77 -10.45
C ASP A 208 -23.04 -4.89 -9.65
N ALA A 209 -23.17 -4.89 -8.33
CA ALA A 209 -21.99 -4.88 -7.45
C ALA A 209 -21.18 -6.19 -7.49
N HIS A 210 -21.78 -7.32 -7.90
CA HIS A 210 -21.06 -8.58 -8.10
C HIS A 210 -20.17 -8.51 -9.34
N GLU A 211 -20.75 -8.10 -10.46
CA GLU A 211 -20.04 -7.91 -11.72
C GLU A 211 -18.95 -6.84 -11.57
N LEU A 212 -19.27 -5.72 -10.91
CA LEU A 212 -18.31 -4.64 -10.64
C LEU A 212 -17.12 -5.12 -9.80
N PHE A 213 -17.38 -5.95 -8.77
CA PHE A 213 -16.29 -6.53 -7.96
C PHE A 213 -15.34 -7.36 -8.83
N ASP A 214 -15.88 -8.21 -9.70
CA ASP A 214 -15.08 -9.07 -10.57
C ASP A 214 -14.26 -8.26 -11.57
N GLN A 215 -14.84 -7.21 -12.16
CA GLN A 215 -14.13 -6.29 -13.06
C GLN A 215 -12.97 -5.57 -12.33
N ILE A 216 -13.21 -5.05 -11.12
CA ILE A 216 -12.17 -4.38 -10.32
C ILE A 216 -11.07 -5.38 -9.95
N HIS A 217 -11.44 -6.58 -9.52
CA HIS A 217 -10.48 -7.62 -9.14
C HIS A 217 -9.62 -8.03 -10.32
N GLN A 218 -10.23 -8.34 -11.46
CA GLN A 218 -9.53 -8.68 -12.69
C GLN A 218 -8.57 -7.58 -13.12
N ARG A 219 -9.01 -6.32 -13.06
CA ARG A 219 -8.15 -5.18 -13.42
C ARG A 219 -6.92 -5.05 -12.53
N ASN A 220 -7.08 -5.25 -11.23
CA ASN A 220 -5.94 -5.27 -10.28
C ASN A 220 -4.96 -6.38 -10.64
N THR A 221 -5.45 -7.60 -10.87
CA THR A 221 -4.63 -8.76 -11.24
C THR A 221 -3.85 -8.50 -12.53
N MET A 222 -4.53 -7.99 -13.57
CA MET A 222 -3.88 -7.67 -14.85
C MET A 222 -2.78 -6.62 -14.73
N VAL A 223 -3.00 -5.58 -13.92
CA VAL A 223 -1.97 -4.54 -13.69
C VAL A 223 -0.74 -5.14 -13.01
N LEU A 224 -0.92 -5.96 -11.98
CA LEU A 224 0.20 -6.59 -11.28
C LEU A 224 0.97 -7.56 -12.17
N ILE A 225 0.27 -8.36 -12.98
CA ILE A 225 0.90 -9.25 -13.98
C ILE A 225 1.69 -8.43 -15.00
N ARG A 226 1.12 -7.32 -15.50
CA ARG A 226 1.84 -6.42 -16.39
C ARG A 226 3.12 -5.88 -15.74
N MET A 227 3.04 -5.41 -14.49
CA MET A 227 4.22 -4.94 -13.77
C MET A 227 5.29 -6.04 -13.63
N LEU A 228 4.90 -7.29 -13.36
CA LEU A 228 5.83 -8.42 -13.31
C LEU A 228 6.52 -8.66 -14.66
N ARG A 229 5.80 -8.58 -15.77
CA ARG A 229 6.38 -8.71 -17.12
C ARG A 229 7.39 -7.59 -17.42
N GLU A 230 7.03 -6.34 -17.12
CA GLU A 230 7.95 -5.20 -17.28
C GLU A 230 9.21 -5.32 -16.40
N LEU A 231 9.09 -6.03 -15.26
CA LEU A 231 10.21 -6.28 -14.36
C LEU A 231 11.06 -7.49 -14.75
N GLU A 232 10.65 -8.34 -15.69
CA GLU A 232 11.28 -9.65 -15.96
C GLU A 232 12.79 -9.54 -16.20
N ASN A 233 13.22 -8.53 -16.99
CA ASN A 233 14.62 -8.32 -17.35
C ASN A 233 15.25 -7.09 -16.66
N VAL A 234 14.62 -6.56 -15.61
CA VAL A 234 15.14 -5.41 -14.87
C VAL A 234 15.95 -5.94 -13.68
N GLU A 235 17.22 -5.58 -13.63
CA GLU A 235 18.12 -5.95 -12.54
C GLU A 235 18.07 -4.93 -11.39
N GLY A 236 18.60 -5.35 -10.22
CA GLY A 236 18.78 -4.50 -9.04
C GLY A 236 17.78 -4.77 -7.92
N ASP A 237 18.12 -4.31 -6.72
CA ASP A 237 17.40 -4.62 -5.47
C ASP A 237 15.96 -4.11 -5.50
N VAL A 238 15.75 -2.90 -6.02
CA VAL A 238 14.41 -2.31 -6.10
C VAL A 238 13.51 -3.08 -7.05
N ALA A 239 14.03 -3.57 -8.19
CA ALA A 239 13.29 -4.42 -9.11
C ALA A 239 12.89 -5.74 -8.43
N GLN A 240 13.81 -6.35 -7.67
CA GLN A 240 13.54 -7.56 -6.91
C GLN A 240 12.49 -7.33 -5.81
N LEU A 241 12.58 -6.21 -5.09
CA LEU A 241 11.58 -5.82 -4.10
C LEU A 241 10.20 -5.64 -4.74
N LEU A 242 10.12 -5.01 -5.90
CA LEU A 242 8.86 -4.81 -6.64
C LEU A 242 8.27 -6.13 -7.14
N ARG A 243 9.09 -7.06 -7.66
CA ARG A 243 8.62 -8.41 -8.03
C ARG A 243 7.99 -9.11 -6.83
N THR A 244 8.70 -9.14 -5.70
CA THR A 244 8.20 -9.74 -4.46
C THR A 244 6.92 -9.05 -3.98
N GLY A 245 6.84 -7.73 -4.04
CA GLY A 245 5.64 -6.97 -3.68
C GLY A 245 4.43 -7.30 -4.57
N CYS A 246 4.64 -7.40 -5.89
CA CYS A 246 3.59 -7.80 -6.84
C CYS A 246 3.12 -9.24 -6.56
N LEU A 247 4.04 -10.18 -6.33
CA LEU A 247 3.70 -11.57 -6.01
C LEU A 247 2.92 -11.68 -4.70
N ASN A 248 3.34 -10.98 -3.65
CA ASN A 248 2.62 -10.93 -2.38
C ASN A 248 1.21 -10.34 -2.54
N GLN A 249 1.06 -9.29 -3.35
CA GLN A 249 -0.25 -8.70 -3.64
C GLN A 249 -1.14 -9.65 -4.44
N LEU A 250 -0.60 -10.34 -5.45
CA LEU A 250 -1.33 -11.36 -6.22
C LEU A 250 -1.72 -12.55 -5.33
N ALA A 251 -0.84 -13.00 -4.45
CA ALA A 251 -1.15 -14.06 -3.49
C ALA A 251 -2.32 -13.64 -2.58
N ALA A 252 -2.33 -12.40 -2.05
CA ALA A 252 -3.46 -11.91 -1.27
C ALA A 252 -4.75 -11.88 -2.09
N LEU A 253 -4.71 -11.43 -3.34
CA LEU A 253 -5.87 -11.38 -4.25
C LEU A 253 -6.39 -12.78 -4.59
N SER A 254 -5.52 -13.79 -4.76
CA SER A 254 -5.90 -15.17 -5.12
C SER A 254 -6.73 -15.87 -4.05
N HIS A 255 -6.59 -15.52 -2.78
CA HIS A 255 -7.39 -16.08 -1.69
C HIS A 255 -8.90 -15.85 -1.84
N HIS A 256 -9.29 -14.87 -2.65
CA HIS A 256 -10.70 -14.60 -2.91
C HIS A 256 -11.40 -15.69 -3.75
N TYR A 257 -10.67 -16.34 -4.66
CA TYR A 257 -11.24 -17.30 -5.60
C TYR A 257 -11.18 -18.76 -5.12
N GLY A 258 -10.62 -19.03 -3.95
CA GLY A 258 -10.48 -20.40 -3.43
C GLY A 258 -9.92 -21.35 -4.49
N GLN A 259 -8.64 -21.51 -4.53
CA GLN A 259 -7.93 -22.52 -5.37
C GLN A 259 -8.36 -22.53 -6.85
N ARG A 260 -8.03 -21.50 -7.60
CA ARG A 260 -7.92 -21.61 -9.05
C ARG A 260 -6.45 -21.58 -9.43
N ASP A 261 -5.91 -22.77 -9.65
CA ASP A 261 -4.58 -23.00 -10.26
C ASP A 261 -4.49 -22.43 -11.69
N ASP A 262 -5.60 -21.91 -12.21
CA ASP A 262 -5.74 -21.46 -13.59
C ASP A 262 -5.19 -20.04 -13.86
N LEU A 263 -4.80 -19.27 -12.84
CA LEU A 263 -4.33 -17.88 -13.04
C LEU A 263 -2.92 -17.78 -13.62
N LEU A 264 -2.14 -18.84 -13.58
CA LEU A 264 -0.80 -18.89 -14.19
C LEU A 264 -0.83 -19.39 -15.65
N ALA A 265 -1.97 -19.92 -16.11
CA ALA A 265 -2.13 -20.48 -17.45
C ALA A 265 -2.73 -19.52 -18.47
N ALA A 266 -3.05 -18.28 -18.11
CA ALA A 266 -3.68 -17.33 -19.03
C ALA A 266 -2.66 -16.61 -19.93
N ASP A 267 -2.09 -17.31 -20.89
CA ASP A 267 -1.48 -16.76 -22.11
C ASP A 267 -2.55 -16.21 -23.07
N ALA A 268 -3.39 -15.31 -22.62
CA ALA A 268 -4.33 -14.64 -23.51
C ALA A 268 -3.72 -13.30 -23.98
N PRO A 269 -3.66 -13.04 -25.30
CA PRO A 269 -3.18 -11.78 -25.81
C PRO A 269 -4.10 -10.65 -25.38
N ILE A 270 -3.52 -9.64 -24.73
CA ILE A 270 -4.24 -8.43 -24.29
C ILE A 270 -4.60 -7.64 -25.54
N ALA A 271 -5.89 -7.56 -25.86
CA ALA A 271 -6.39 -6.65 -26.89
C ALA A 271 -5.98 -5.21 -26.53
N GLN A 272 -5.26 -4.56 -27.43
CA GLN A 272 -4.93 -3.15 -27.29
C GLN A 272 -6.23 -2.34 -27.38
N PRO A 273 -6.47 -1.39 -26.46
CA PRO A 273 -7.57 -0.45 -26.63
C PRO A 273 -7.25 0.50 -27.79
N ALA A 274 -8.24 0.65 -28.68
CA ALA A 274 -8.25 1.62 -29.77
C ALA A 274 -8.21 3.06 -29.26
#